data_0af4e84680509706e2e741d667d8ee4d
#
_entry.id   0af4e84680509706e2e741d667d8ee4d
#
_cell.length_a   1.000
_cell.length_b   1.000
_cell.length_c   1.000
_cell.angle_alpha   90.00
_cell.angle_beta   90.00
_cell.angle_gamma   90.00
#
_symmetry.space_group_name_H-M   'P 1'
#
loop_
_entity.id
_entity.type
_entity.pdbx_description
1 polymer ?
#
loop_
_entity_poly.entity_id
_entity_poly.type
_entity_poly.pdbx_seq_one_letter_code
_entity_poly.pdbx_strand_id
1 'polypeptide(L)'
;MARRRKRNPNGAGTVTLRSDGRYQAAVYVPQPDGTVKRKFAYGRSFEECDQKRRELIDRANGGIPTPTRDMTLGQWFDYWLEVVVKPNLAPSSYDAYASPVRLHLRPRLGSKVMVKLGVKELRGVMQRLVDDQGAKTAKRALRVLSAALTAAMVEDIGVTRNVAKLVHVRASTDSGKSWDAVTVLRFLAAARRLTPYYPAFLLLCLLGLRRAEVCGIRWENIDLENRVIWVEQQRQRTSAGTIDVELKTETSKAPLPLPAQCIAPLRWTRMRTAMLRERAERLGRVWFEDPEGHVFVTRTGRPLQTAHLYIVMQRIIRIEGLGKMNPKGLRKSCGTLLVHLRVHPRIVKAILRHSRIATTMDIYAEALDPDVIEAVGQLDRLLRQPARIRELEASHPAPPGD
;
A
#
# COMPACT_ATOMS: atom_id res chain seq x y z
N MET A 1 55.47 -26.31 -31.68
CA MET A 1 54.67 -25.18 -32.27
C MET A 1 53.79 -24.54 -31.22
N ALA A 2 54.11 -23.33 -30.80
CA ALA A 2 53.30 -22.61 -29.76
C ALA A 2 52.01 -22.08 -30.39
N ARG A 3 50.85 -22.54 -29.87
CA ARG A 3 49.52 -22.02 -30.28
C ARG A 3 49.42 -20.51 -29.97
N ARG A 4 49.38 -19.66 -31.00
CA ARG A 4 49.07 -18.21 -30.89
C ARG A 4 47.74 -18.05 -30.17
N ARG A 5 47.73 -17.48 -28.93
CA ARG A 5 46.54 -17.08 -28.22
C ARG A 5 45.80 -16.03 -29.06
N LYS A 6 44.55 -16.34 -29.49
CA LYS A 6 43.68 -15.37 -30.12
C LYS A 6 43.47 -14.19 -29.15
N ARG A 7 43.75 -12.99 -29.57
CA ARG A 7 43.41 -11.74 -28.83
C ARG A 7 41.88 -11.64 -28.73
N ASN A 8 41.36 -11.42 -27.52
CA ASN A 8 39.94 -11.13 -27.34
C ASN A 8 39.59 -9.78 -28.01
N PRO A 9 38.35 -9.60 -28.51
CA PRO A 9 37.86 -8.32 -29.01
C PRO A 9 38.00 -7.21 -27.95
N ASN A 10 38.19 -5.95 -28.39
CA ASN A 10 38.23 -4.81 -27.47
C ASN A 10 36.93 -4.77 -26.63
N GLY A 11 37.07 -4.63 -25.32
CA GLY A 11 35.93 -4.62 -24.39
C GLY A 11 35.53 -6.00 -23.80
N ALA A 12 35.97 -7.13 -24.41
CA ALA A 12 35.59 -8.47 -23.98
C ALA A 12 36.18 -8.92 -22.62
N GLY A 13 37.14 -8.17 -22.06
CA GLY A 13 37.83 -8.53 -20.81
C GLY A 13 38.73 -9.76 -20.96
N THR A 14 39.40 -10.12 -19.89
CA THR A 14 40.32 -11.28 -19.84
C THR A 14 40.03 -12.17 -18.65
N VAL A 15 40.26 -13.49 -18.82
CA VAL A 15 40.26 -14.45 -17.70
C VAL A 15 41.64 -15.04 -17.60
N THR A 16 42.25 -14.98 -16.43
CA THR A 16 43.60 -15.53 -16.13
C THR A 16 43.58 -16.40 -14.89
N LEU A 17 44.42 -17.43 -14.90
CA LEU A 17 44.69 -18.26 -13.72
C LEU A 17 45.73 -17.54 -12.86
N ARG A 18 45.45 -17.37 -11.58
CA ARG A 18 46.34 -16.77 -10.59
C ARG A 18 47.25 -17.82 -9.96
N SER A 19 48.32 -17.36 -9.34
CA SER A 19 49.25 -18.22 -8.59
C SER A 19 48.62 -18.98 -7.41
N ASP A 20 47.50 -18.44 -6.90
CA ASP A 20 46.70 -19.04 -5.81
C ASP A 20 45.69 -20.12 -6.29
N GLY A 21 45.75 -20.51 -7.57
CA GLY A 21 44.87 -21.53 -8.17
C GLY A 21 43.44 -21.06 -8.52
N ARG A 22 43.12 -19.79 -8.27
CA ARG A 22 41.82 -19.23 -8.65
C ARG A 22 41.87 -18.52 -10.00
N TYR A 23 40.75 -18.52 -10.72
CA TYR A 23 40.62 -17.74 -11.94
C TYR A 23 40.21 -16.29 -11.62
N GLN A 24 40.79 -15.33 -12.32
CA GLN A 24 40.49 -13.89 -12.22
C GLN A 24 40.05 -13.37 -13.58
N ALA A 25 38.89 -12.82 -13.68
CA ALA A 25 38.44 -12.05 -14.83
C ALA A 25 38.70 -10.55 -14.59
N ALA A 26 39.07 -9.83 -15.65
CA ALA A 26 39.20 -8.40 -15.62
C ALA A 26 38.40 -7.78 -16.78
N VAL A 27 37.53 -6.81 -16.45
CA VAL A 27 36.64 -6.10 -17.37
C VAL A 27 36.78 -4.59 -17.16
N TYR A 28 36.75 -3.81 -18.21
CA TYR A 28 36.69 -2.37 -18.13
C TYR A 28 35.23 -1.92 -18.16
N VAL A 29 34.79 -1.25 -17.11
CA VAL A 29 33.37 -0.83 -16.92
C VAL A 29 33.32 0.70 -16.93
N PRO A 30 32.51 1.32 -17.82
CA PRO A 30 32.24 2.74 -17.78
C PRO A 30 31.61 3.15 -16.46
N GLN A 31 32.01 4.29 -15.92
CA GLN A 31 31.44 4.87 -14.72
C GLN A 31 30.47 6.00 -15.12
N PRO A 32 29.51 6.38 -14.25
CA PRO A 32 28.55 7.47 -14.51
C PRO A 32 29.24 8.84 -14.72
N ASP A 33 30.48 9.01 -14.25
CA ASP A 33 31.29 10.21 -14.41
C ASP A 33 32.11 10.24 -15.75
N GLY A 34 31.85 9.29 -16.67
CA GLY A 34 32.54 9.14 -17.93
C GLY A 34 33.91 8.47 -17.83
N THR A 35 34.38 8.14 -16.63
CA THR A 35 35.65 7.40 -16.47
C THR A 35 35.43 5.90 -16.66
N VAL A 36 36.51 5.17 -16.99
CA VAL A 36 36.48 3.72 -17.17
C VAL A 36 37.32 3.08 -16.07
N LYS A 37 36.69 2.25 -15.24
CA LYS A 37 37.37 1.51 -14.16
C LYS A 37 37.49 0.04 -14.48
N ARG A 38 38.66 -0.54 -14.16
CA ARG A 38 38.93 -1.96 -14.29
C ARG A 38 38.31 -2.69 -13.12
N LYS A 39 37.39 -3.67 -13.38
CA LYS A 39 36.73 -4.52 -12.40
C LYS A 39 37.26 -5.94 -12.51
N PHE A 40 37.24 -6.64 -11.37
CA PHE A 40 37.71 -8.00 -11.27
C PHE A 40 36.59 -8.88 -10.75
N ALA A 41 36.45 -10.07 -11.34
CA ALA A 41 35.63 -11.16 -10.79
C ALA A 41 36.52 -12.38 -10.53
N TYR A 42 36.18 -13.18 -9.55
CA TYR A 42 36.95 -14.35 -9.16
C TYR A 42 36.06 -15.59 -9.20
N GLY A 43 36.62 -16.72 -9.69
CA GLY A 43 35.94 -18.01 -9.74
C GLY A 43 36.91 -19.15 -9.36
N ARG A 44 36.35 -20.26 -8.91
CA ARG A 44 37.10 -21.47 -8.63
C ARG A 44 37.37 -22.27 -9.92
N SER A 45 36.53 -22.13 -10.94
CA SER A 45 36.73 -22.67 -12.29
C SER A 45 36.80 -21.57 -13.33
N PHE A 46 37.29 -21.91 -14.53
CA PHE A 46 37.31 -21.00 -15.68
C PHE A 46 35.88 -20.60 -16.09
N GLU A 47 34.96 -21.57 -16.13
CA GLU A 47 33.57 -21.41 -16.53
C GLU A 47 32.84 -20.44 -15.58
N GLU A 48 32.99 -20.63 -14.27
CA GLU A 48 32.41 -19.73 -13.25
C GLU A 48 32.93 -18.31 -13.39
N CYS A 49 34.25 -18.17 -13.62
CA CYS A 49 34.88 -16.88 -13.77
C CYS A 49 34.47 -16.18 -15.09
N ASP A 50 34.33 -16.94 -16.19
CA ASP A 50 33.88 -16.42 -17.48
C ASP A 50 32.41 -16.03 -17.48
N GLN A 51 31.56 -16.77 -16.78
CA GLN A 51 30.18 -16.40 -16.59
C GLN A 51 30.07 -15.06 -15.84
N LYS A 52 30.76 -14.91 -14.72
CA LYS A 52 30.83 -13.64 -13.97
C LYS A 52 31.39 -12.48 -14.83
N ARG A 53 32.35 -12.77 -15.72
CA ARG A 53 32.87 -11.79 -16.68
C ARG A 53 31.79 -11.31 -17.65
N ARG A 54 31.02 -12.24 -18.23
CA ARG A 54 29.90 -11.90 -19.15
C ARG A 54 28.85 -11.08 -18.44
N GLU A 55 28.44 -11.47 -17.25
CA GLU A 55 27.49 -10.70 -16.45
C GLU A 55 27.95 -9.27 -16.17
N LEU A 56 29.27 -9.06 -15.90
CA LEU A 56 29.84 -7.73 -15.74
C LEU A 56 29.79 -6.90 -17.03
N ILE A 57 30.03 -7.52 -18.19
CA ILE A 57 29.96 -6.86 -19.50
C ILE A 57 28.53 -6.49 -19.84
N ASP A 58 27.60 -7.41 -19.67
CA ASP A 58 26.18 -7.19 -19.98
C ASP A 58 25.60 -6.07 -19.14
N ARG A 59 25.92 -6.02 -17.85
CA ARG A 59 25.56 -4.92 -16.94
C ARG A 59 26.19 -3.59 -17.37
N ALA A 60 27.45 -3.61 -17.78
CA ALA A 60 28.16 -2.42 -18.26
C ALA A 60 27.56 -1.86 -19.56
N ASN A 61 27.21 -2.73 -20.52
CA ASN A 61 26.56 -2.38 -21.76
C ASN A 61 25.13 -1.87 -21.57
N GLY A 62 24.45 -2.31 -20.51
CA GLY A 62 23.13 -1.81 -20.12
C GLY A 62 23.16 -0.43 -19.45
N GLY A 63 24.32 0.21 -19.29
CA GLY A 63 24.46 1.50 -18.60
C GLY A 63 24.16 1.45 -17.10
N ILE A 64 24.06 0.24 -16.52
CA ILE A 64 23.74 0.02 -15.11
C ILE A 64 25.05 -0.04 -14.31
N PRO A 65 25.30 0.92 -13.37
CA PRO A 65 26.51 0.87 -12.54
C PRO A 65 26.56 -0.43 -11.77
N THR A 66 27.63 -1.21 -11.94
CA THR A 66 27.81 -2.43 -11.14
C THR A 66 28.00 -2.05 -9.68
N PRO A 67 27.20 -2.60 -8.75
CA PRO A 67 27.35 -2.34 -7.32
C PRO A 67 28.76 -2.69 -6.84
N THR A 68 29.37 -1.79 -6.06
CA THR A 68 30.73 -1.98 -5.52
C THR A 68 30.77 -1.71 -4.02
N ARG A 69 31.77 -2.28 -3.34
CA ARG A 69 31.98 -2.07 -1.90
C ARG A 69 32.09 -0.59 -1.48
N ASP A 70 32.57 0.25 -2.38
CA ASP A 70 32.76 1.69 -2.15
C ASP A 70 31.55 2.53 -2.58
N MET A 71 30.47 1.88 -3.01
CA MET A 71 29.25 2.55 -3.43
C MET A 71 28.62 3.35 -2.30
N THR A 72 28.24 4.59 -2.59
CA THR A 72 27.48 5.42 -1.66
C THR A 72 26.03 4.96 -1.59
N LEU A 73 25.35 5.30 -0.48
CA LEU A 73 23.90 5.01 -0.34
C LEU A 73 23.09 5.72 -1.43
N GLY A 74 23.48 6.89 -1.88
CA GLY A 74 22.81 7.60 -2.99
C GLY A 74 22.85 6.81 -4.29
N GLN A 75 24.05 6.34 -4.69
CA GLN A 75 24.24 5.50 -5.87
C GLN A 75 23.49 4.17 -5.75
N TRP A 76 23.51 3.56 -4.55
CA TRP A 76 22.74 2.35 -4.28
C TRP A 76 21.23 2.57 -4.40
N PHE A 77 20.69 3.67 -3.87
CA PHE A 77 19.27 4.00 -3.98
C PHE A 77 18.83 4.15 -5.44
N ASP A 78 19.65 4.79 -6.30
CA ASP A 78 19.35 4.94 -7.72
C ASP A 78 19.28 3.57 -8.41
N TYR A 79 20.30 2.74 -8.20
CA TYR A 79 20.32 1.38 -8.72
C TYR A 79 19.14 0.55 -8.20
N TRP A 80 18.96 0.52 -6.88
CA TRP A 80 17.92 -0.29 -6.25
C TRP A 80 16.51 0.09 -6.68
N LEU A 81 16.22 1.38 -6.78
CA LEU A 81 14.90 1.85 -7.21
C LEU A 81 14.61 1.49 -8.67
N GLU A 82 15.55 1.68 -9.58
CA GLU A 82 15.34 1.45 -11.02
C GLU A 82 15.42 -0.03 -11.39
N VAL A 83 16.36 -0.78 -10.80
CA VAL A 83 16.65 -2.15 -11.22
C VAL A 83 15.90 -3.19 -10.39
N VAL A 84 15.75 -2.95 -9.08
CA VAL A 84 15.14 -3.95 -8.17
C VAL A 84 13.68 -3.61 -7.88
N VAL A 85 13.36 -2.35 -7.58
CA VAL A 85 12.01 -1.97 -7.11
C VAL A 85 11.05 -1.77 -8.28
N LYS A 86 11.43 -0.99 -9.27
CA LYS A 86 10.55 -0.57 -10.37
C LYS A 86 9.99 -1.71 -11.22
N PRO A 87 10.79 -2.72 -11.62
CA PRO A 87 10.26 -3.85 -12.41
C PRO A 87 9.33 -4.77 -11.61
N ASN A 88 9.49 -4.83 -10.28
CA ASN A 88 8.83 -5.81 -9.44
C ASN A 88 7.62 -5.26 -8.66
N LEU A 89 7.39 -3.94 -8.69
CA LEU A 89 6.32 -3.32 -7.91
C LEU A 89 5.40 -2.46 -8.76
N ALA A 90 4.13 -2.41 -8.33
CA ALA A 90 3.15 -1.49 -8.91
C ALA A 90 3.59 -0.02 -8.72
N PRO A 91 3.20 0.92 -9.64
CA PRO A 91 3.65 2.31 -9.62
C PRO A 91 3.46 3.02 -8.27
N SER A 92 2.33 2.83 -7.61
CA SER A 92 2.09 3.42 -6.28
C SER A 92 2.98 2.85 -5.18
N SER A 93 3.40 1.58 -5.32
CA SER A 93 4.36 0.96 -4.41
C SER A 93 5.76 1.49 -4.67
N TYR A 94 6.16 1.65 -5.94
CA TYR A 94 7.41 2.32 -6.29
C TYR A 94 7.49 3.72 -5.68
N ASP A 95 6.45 4.55 -5.84
CA ASP A 95 6.38 5.89 -5.23
C ASP A 95 6.50 5.85 -3.70
N ALA A 96 5.96 4.81 -3.07
CA ALA A 96 6.06 4.62 -1.62
C ALA A 96 7.50 4.35 -1.13
N TYR A 97 8.37 3.83 -1.99
CA TYR A 97 9.80 3.66 -1.75
C TYR A 97 10.60 4.88 -2.23
N ALA A 98 10.34 5.38 -3.42
CA ALA A 98 11.08 6.49 -4.03
C ALA A 98 10.92 7.81 -3.24
N SER A 99 9.73 8.12 -2.74
CA SER A 99 9.46 9.36 -2.01
C SER A 99 10.29 9.50 -0.71
N PRO A 100 10.32 8.51 0.22
CA PRO A 100 11.20 8.57 1.40
C PRO A 100 12.69 8.62 1.04
N VAL A 101 13.10 7.93 -0.02
CA VAL A 101 14.49 8.00 -0.50
C VAL A 101 14.82 9.43 -0.90
N ARG A 102 14.04 10.01 -1.81
CA ARG A 102 14.30 11.34 -2.38
C ARG A 102 14.23 12.44 -1.30
N LEU A 103 13.21 12.42 -0.45
CA LEU A 103 12.92 13.52 0.47
C LEU A 103 13.69 13.43 1.80
N HIS A 104 14.02 12.23 2.26
CA HIS A 104 14.52 12.04 3.62
C HIS A 104 15.86 11.32 3.70
N LEU A 105 16.04 10.22 2.95
CA LEU A 105 17.25 9.39 3.07
C LEU A 105 18.41 9.94 2.27
N ARG A 106 18.20 10.28 1.00
CA ARG A 106 19.25 10.78 0.10
C ARG A 106 19.88 12.08 0.59
N PRO A 107 19.14 13.11 1.06
CA PRO A 107 19.74 14.34 1.56
C PRO A 107 20.60 14.13 2.82
N ARG A 108 20.30 13.10 3.62
CA ARG A 108 20.97 12.88 4.92
C ARG A 108 22.02 11.79 4.91
N LEU A 109 21.92 10.83 3.99
CA LEU A 109 22.76 9.62 3.95
C LEU A 109 23.36 9.35 2.56
N GLY A 110 22.95 10.08 1.54
CA GLY A 110 23.31 9.76 0.14
C GLY A 110 24.81 9.76 -0.15
N SER A 111 25.58 10.63 0.46
CA SER A 111 27.05 10.70 0.34
C SER A 111 27.79 9.62 1.14
N LYS A 112 27.12 8.94 2.05
CA LYS A 112 27.74 7.92 2.90
C LYS A 112 28.04 6.66 2.14
N VAL A 113 29.28 6.15 2.25
CA VAL A 113 29.63 4.81 1.78
C VAL A 113 28.83 3.78 2.54
N MET A 114 28.09 2.93 1.84
CA MET A 114 27.06 2.06 2.40
C MET A 114 27.61 1.10 3.45
N VAL A 115 28.75 0.46 3.20
CA VAL A 115 29.39 -0.47 4.15
C VAL A 115 29.92 0.18 5.41
N LYS A 116 30.09 1.51 5.41
CA LYS A 116 30.56 2.30 6.55
C LYS A 116 29.42 2.86 7.41
N LEU A 117 28.15 2.58 7.06
CA LEU A 117 27.01 3.07 7.82
C LEU A 117 26.95 2.37 9.19
N GLY A 118 27.13 3.14 10.27
CA GLY A 118 27.07 2.64 11.64
C GLY A 118 25.70 2.83 12.31
N VAL A 119 25.39 1.98 13.29
CA VAL A 119 24.13 2.05 14.07
C VAL A 119 23.99 3.38 14.82
N LYS A 120 25.09 3.87 15.45
CA LYS A 120 25.10 5.13 16.20
C LYS A 120 24.78 6.32 15.29
N GLU A 121 25.41 6.37 14.13
CA GLU A 121 25.18 7.41 13.13
C GLU A 121 23.73 7.38 12.61
N LEU A 122 23.23 6.20 12.22
CA LEU A 122 21.86 6.04 11.75
C LEU A 122 20.84 6.44 12.82
N ARG A 123 21.07 6.11 14.09
CA ARG A 123 20.20 6.53 15.19
C ARG A 123 20.12 8.06 15.28
N GLY A 124 21.26 8.75 15.17
CA GLY A 124 21.30 10.22 15.17
C GLY A 124 20.55 10.83 13.97
N VAL A 125 20.70 10.23 12.77
CA VAL A 125 19.96 10.68 11.58
C VAL A 125 18.44 10.46 11.74
N MET A 126 18.02 9.31 12.27
CA MET A 126 16.60 9.04 12.51
C MET A 126 16.01 9.95 13.58
N GLN A 127 16.77 10.27 14.64
CA GLN A 127 16.30 11.22 15.67
C GLN A 127 16.07 12.61 15.07
N ARG A 128 17.02 13.15 14.33
CA ARG A 128 16.82 14.43 13.61
C ARG A 128 15.62 14.41 12.68
N LEU A 129 15.39 13.27 12.00
CA LEU A 129 14.22 13.13 11.14
C LEU A 129 12.91 13.07 11.94
N VAL A 130 12.92 12.53 13.16
CA VAL A 130 11.78 12.59 14.09
C VAL A 130 11.49 14.03 14.48
N ASP A 131 12.53 14.78 14.84
CA ASP A 131 12.41 16.17 15.27
C ASP A 131 11.90 17.08 14.14
N ASP A 132 12.41 16.89 12.92
CA ASP A 132 12.06 17.69 11.72
C ASP A 132 10.68 17.34 11.15
N GLN A 133 10.33 16.05 11.05
CA GLN A 133 9.23 15.55 10.23
C GLN A 133 8.26 14.60 10.97
N GLY A 134 8.53 14.34 12.22
CA GLY A 134 7.75 13.48 13.09
C GLY A 134 8.05 11.98 12.96
N ALA A 135 7.73 11.25 14.02
CA ALA A 135 8.06 9.83 14.18
C ALA A 135 7.45 8.90 13.10
N LYS A 136 6.27 9.21 12.57
CA LYS A 136 5.64 8.41 11.49
C LYS A 136 6.45 8.46 10.20
N THR A 137 6.96 9.64 9.84
CA THR A 137 7.82 9.84 8.67
C THR A 137 9.16 9.13 8.83
N ALA A 138 9.80 9.30 9.99
CA ALA A 138 11.07 8.66 10.32
C ALA A 138 10.95 7.12 10.29
N LYS A 139 9.89 6.56 10.88
CA LYS A 139 9.61 5.11 10.85
C LYS A 139 9.42 4.59 9.42
N ARG A 140 8.75 5.38 8.56
CA ARG A 140 8.59 5.02 7.14
C ARG A 140 9.93 5.05 6.41
N ALA A 141 10.74 6.08 6.60
CA ALA A 141 12.07 6.19 6.00
C ALA A 141 12.98 5.05 6.46
N LEU A 142 13.00 4.73 7.76
CA LEU A 142 13.78 3.63 8.31
C LEU A 142 13.38 2.27 7.71
N ARG A 143 12.08 2.02 7.49
CA ARG A 143 11.60 0.81 6.85
C ARG A 143 12.08 0.70 5.40
N VAL A 144 12.07 1.82 4.65
CA VAL A 144 12.57 1.86 3.27
C VAL A 144 14.08 1.63 3.23
N LEU A 145 14.84 2.26 4.11
CA LEU A 145 16.28 2.02 4.26
C LEU A 145 16.58 0.55 4.60
N SER A 146 15.78 -0.03 5.51
CA SER A 146 15.92 -1.45 5.85
C SER A 146 15.67 -2.37 4.65
N ALA A 147 14.69 -2.07 3.80
CA ALA A 147 14.46 -2.82 2.57
C ALA A 147 15.62 -2.68 1.59
N ALA A 148 16.13 -1.46 1.40
CA ALA A 148 17.27 -1.19 0.53
C ALA A 148 18.55 -1.90 1.00
N LEU A 149 18.84 -1.89 2.32
CA LEU A 149 20.00 -2.61 2.86
C LEU A 149 19.84 -4.13 2.82
N THR A 150 18.62 -4.66 2.95
CA THR A 150 18.38 -6.09 2.76
C THR A 150 18.63 -6.49 1.31
N ALA A 151 18.18 -5.68 0.35
CA ALA A 151 18.48 -5.92 -1.07
C ALA A 151 19.99 -5.85 -1.35
N ALA A 152 20.71 -4.92 -0.71
CA ALA A 152 22.17 -4.80 -0.82
C ALA A 152 22.91 -6.06 -0.30
N MET A 153 22.36 -6.69 0.73
CA MET A 153 22.91 -7.96 1.24
C MET A 153 22.67 -9.12 0.26
N VAL A 154 21.52 -9.15 -0.42
CA VAL A 154 21.18 -10.16 -1.43
C VAL A 154 22.08 -10.01 -2.67
N GLU A 155 22.39 -8.77 -3.07
CA GLU A 155 23.30 -8.48 -4.18
C GLU A 155 24.80 -8.72 -3.85
N ASP A 156 25.11 -9.11 -2.61
CA ASP A 156 26.46 -9.43 -2.10
C ASP A 156 27.51 -8.31 -2.38
N ILE A 157 27.11 -7.06 -2.23
CA ILE A 157 27.98 -5.90 -2.47
C ILE A 157 28.77 -5.47 -1.23
N GLY A 158 29.01 -6.40 -0.32
CA GLY A 158 29.84 -6.24 0.88
C GLY A 158 29.10 -5.70 2.10
N VAL A 159 27.78 -5.56 2.05
CA VAL A 159 26.94 -5.28 3.23
C VAL A 159 26.68 -6.60 3.96
N THR A 160 27.30 -6.78 5.12
CA THR A 160 27.18 -8.02 5.88
C THR A 160 26.02 -8.05 6.87
N ARG A 161 25.51 -6.88 7.25
CA ARG A 161 24.37 -6.76 8.17
C ARG A 161 23.49 -5.55 7.87
N ASN A 162 22.21 -5.69 8.13
CA ASN A 162 21.25 -4.59 8.00
C ASN A 162 21.18 -3.78 9.30
N VAL A 163 21.94 -2.67 9.36
CA VAL A 163 21.98 -1.80 10.53
C VAL A 163 20.65 -1.10 10.81
N ALA A 164 19.78 -0.95 9.83
CA ALA A 164 18.47 -0.34 10.01
C ALA A 164 17.53 -1.19 10.87
N LYS A 165 17.71 -2.52 10.91
CA LYS A 165 16.97 -3.42 11.82
C LYS A 165 17.32 -3.23 13.30
N LEU A 166 18.47 -2.62 13.60
CA LEU A 166 18.98 -2.37 14.96
C LEU A 166 18.58 -1.00 15.50
N VAL A 167 17.91 -0.19 14.67
CA VAL A 167 17.42 1.13 15.09
C VAL A 167 15.90 1.09 15.18
N HIS A 168 15.36 1.60 16.29
CA HIS A 168 13.93 1.63 16.55
C HIS A 168 13.42 3.05 16.63
N VAL A 169 12.39 3.38 15.86
CA VAL A 169 11.65 4.64 15.97
C VAL A 169 10.26 4.31 16.53
N ARG A 170 10.01 4.80 17.76
CA ARG A 170 8.69 4.69 18.37
C ARG A 170 7.76 5.72 17.74
N ALA A 171 6.74 5.26 17.02
CA ALA A 171 5.66 6.10 16.54
C ALA A 171 4.37 5.60 17.16
N SER A 172 3.55 6.51 17.68
CA SER A 172 2.23 6.14 18.18
C SER A 172 1.42 5.51 17.04
N THR A 173 0.94 4.33 17.28
CA THR A 173 -0.10 3.71 16.44
C THR A 173 -1.41 4.34 16.86
N ASP A 174 -1.71 5.51 16.30
CA ASP A 174 -3.07 6.04 16.36
C ASP A 174 -3.93 5.07 15.54
N SER A 175 -4.69 4.24 16.22
CA SER A 175 -5.61 3.25 15.61
C SER A 175 -6.71 3.91 14.77
N GLY A 176 -6.72 5.25 14.73
CA GLY A 176 -7.75 6.06 14.09
C GLY A 176 -9.05 6.02 14.88
N LYS A 177 -9.64 7.18 15.11
CA LYS A 177 -10.94 7.30 15.78
C LYS A 177 -12.04 6.72 14.88
N SER A 178 -13.03 6.08 15.48
CA SER A 178 -14.33 5.77 14.86
C SER A 178 -15.36 6.78 15.35
N TRP A 179 -16.36 7.07 14.53
CA TRP A 179 -17.56 7.79 14.93
C TRP A 179 -18.65 6.83 15.36
N ASP A 180 -19.46 7.26 16.31
CA ASP A 180 -20.70 6.59 16.71
C ASP A 180 -21.80 6.79 15.66
N ALA A 181 -22.92 6.13 15.82
CA ALA A 181 -24.05 6.19 14.89
C ALA A 181 -24.63 7.62 14.75
N VAL A 182 -24.71 8.35 15.87
CA VAL A 182 -25.25 9.73 15.86
C VAL A 182 -24.38 10.66 15.04
N THR A 183 -23.07 10.59 15.23
CA THR A 183 -22.09 11.41 14.48
C THR A 183 -22.08 11.04 12.99
N VAL A 184 -22.17 9.73 12.66
CA VAL A 184 -22.29 9.29 11.25
C VAL A 184 -23.57 9.83 10.61
N LEU A 185 -24.71 9.76 11.30
CA LEU A 185 -25.97 10.30 10.81
C LEU A 185 -25.91 11.82 10.59
N ARG A 186 -25.36 12.58 11.53
CA ARG A 186 -25.14 14.04 11.38
C ARG A 186 -24.28 14.35 10.17
N PHE A 187 -23.18 13.61 9.99
CA PHE A 187 -22.31 13.77 8.83
C PHE A 187 -23.03 13.47 7.52
N LEU A 188 -23.80 12.38 7.44
CA LEU A 188 -24.53 12.00 6.23
C LEU A 188 -25.66 12.99 5.92
N ALA A 189 -26.38 13.51 6.93
CA ALA A 189 -27.39 14.56 6.74
C ALA A 189 -26.78 15.84 6.19
N ALA A 190 -25.62 16.23 6.72
CA ALA A 190 -24.88 17.39 6.20
C ALA A 190 -24.33 17.15 4.79
N ALA A 191 -23.79 15.97 4.53
CA ALA A 191 -23.32 15.60 3.19
C ALA A 191 -24.43 15.68 2.15
N ARG A 192 -25.63 15.21 2.49
CA ARG A 192 -26.81 15.31 1.60
C ARG A 192 -27.16 16.75 1.24
N ARG A 193 -27.02 17.69 2.18
CA ARG A 193 -27.31 19.11 2.00
C ARG A 193 -26.18 19.85 1.26
N LEU A 194 -24.93 19.54 1.56
CA LEU A 194 -23.77 20.38 1.21
C LEU A 194 -23.01 19.91 -0.03
N THR A 195 -23.23 18.69 -0.52
CA THR A 195 -22.42 18.16 -1.62
C THR A 195 -23.18 17.20 -2.53
N PRO A 196 -22.92 17.24 -3.85
CA PRO A 196 -23.44 16.24 -4.77
C PRO A 196 -22.79 14.85 -4.61
N TYR A 197 -21.72 14.75 -3.82
CA TYR A 197 -21.01 13.48 -3.57
C TYR A 197 -21.56 12.74 -2.35
N TYR A 198 -22.77 13.08 -1.90
CA TYR A 198 -23.46 12.37 -0.81
C TYR A 198 -23.49 10.84 -1.03
N PRO A 199 -23.79 10.29 -2.24
CA PRO A 199 -23.79 8.85 -2.46
C PRO A 199 -22.41 8.20 -2.24
N ALA A 200 -21.32 8.90 -2.54
CA ALA A 200 -19.97 8.43 -2.24
C ALA A 200 -19.75 8.25 -0.74
N PHE A 201 -20.27 9.17 0.08
CA PHE A 201 -20.19 9.09 1.54
C PHE A 201 -21.10 8.00 2.11
N LEU A 202 -22.26 7.73 1.50
CA LEU A 202 -23.08 6.56 1.84
C LEU A 202 -22.32 5.26 1.67
N LEU A 203 -21.66 5.08 0.52
CA LEU A 203 -20.86 3.87 0.24
C LEU A 203 -19.69 3.71 1.24
N LEU A 204 -19.04 4.83 1.62
CA LEU A 204 -17.98 4.82 2.64
C LEU A 204 -18.49 4.41 4.02
N CYS A 205 -19.66 4.93 4.44
CA CYS A 205 -20.20 4.72 5.78
C CYS A 205 -20.94 3.40 5.93
N LEU A 206 -21.67 2.92 4.91
CA LEU A 206 -22.53 1.75 5.00
C LEU A 206 -21.83 0.46 4.56
N LEU A 207 -21.01 0.53 3.52
CA LEU A 207 -20.27 -0.62 3.01
C LEU A 207 -18.79 -0.60 3.40
N GLY A 208 -18.37 0.44 4.11
CA GLY A 208 -16.98 0.59 4.52
C GLY A 208 -15.99 0.59 3.35
N LEU A 209 -16.38 1.03 2.15
CA LEU A 209 -15.50 1.07 0.98
C LEU A 209 -14.28 1.94 1.25
N ARG A 210 -13.16 1.61 0.63
CA ARG A 210 -11.99 2.50 0.67
C ARG A 210 -12.22 3.70 -0.23
N ARG A 211 -11.72 4.88 0.15
CA ARG A 211 -11.84 6.10 -0.66
C ARG A 211 -11.41 5.91 -2.12
N ALA A 212 -10.33 5.18 -2.34
CA ALA A 212 -9.81 4.89 -3.67
C ALA A 212 -10.76 4.00 -4.48
N GLU A 213 -11.42 3.05 -3.83
CA GLU A 213 -12.44 2.19 -4.44
C GLU A 213 -13.67 3.02 -4.84
N VAL A 214 -14.19 3.84 -3.93
CA VAL A 214 -15.34 4.73 -4.24
C VAL A 214 -15.06 5.62 -5.45
N CYS A 215 -13.87 6.18 -5.56
CA CYS A 215 -13.50 7.02 -6.71
C CYS A 215 -13.27 6.23 -8.00
N GLY A 216 -13.00 4.92 -7.93
CA GLY A 216 -12.78 4.05 -9.07
C GLY A 216 -14.01 3.24 -9.51
N ILE A 217 -15.17 3.37 -8.82
CA ILE A 217 -16.39 2.65 -9.20
C ILE A 217 -16.90 3.17 -10.55
N ARG A 218 -17.26 2.25 -11.43
CA ARG A 218 -17.88 2.49 -12.73
C ARG A 218 -19.36 2.11 -12.72
N TRP A 219 -20.14 2.65 -13.64
CA TRP A 219 -21.56 2.31 -13.76
C TRP A 219 -21.81 0.85 -14.12
N GLU A 220 -20.91 0.21 -14.86
CA GLU A 220 -20.96 -1.21 -15.17
C GLU A 220 -20.86 -2.11 -13.93
N ASN A 221 -20.26 -1.59 -12.85
CA ASN A 221 -20.09 -2.31 -11.59
C ASN A 221 -21.28 -2.13 -10.62
N ILE A 222 -22.38 -1.51 -11.04
CA ILE A 222 -23.55 -1.28 -10.19
C ILE A 222 -24.81 -1.78 -10.86
N ASP A 223 -25.42 -2.80 -10.27
CA ASP A 223 -26.77 -3.22 -10.59
C ASP A 223 -27.75 -2.60 -9.58
N LEU A 224 -28.47 -1.57 -10.03
CA LEU A 224 -29.43 -0.84 -9.20
C LEU A 224 -30.75 -1.62 -9.01
N GLU A 225 -31.06 -2.58 -9.89
CA GLU A 225 -32.29 -3.38 -9.85
C GLU A 225 -32.12 -4.54 -8.88
N ASN A 226 -31.05 -5.33 -9.04
CA ASN A 226 -30.72 -6.43 -8.16
C ASN A 226 -30.02 -5.98 -6.87
N ARG A 227 -29.69 -4.67 -6.73
CA ARG A 227 -29.04 -4.06 -5.59
C ARG A 227 -27.70 -4.70 -5.25
N VAL A 228 -26.85 -4.83 -6.25
CA VAL A 228 -25.50 -5.37 -6.10
C VAL A 228 -24.47 -4.37 -6.59
N ILE A 229 -23.34 -4.30 -5.91
CA ILE A 229 -22.18 -3.52 -6.32
C ILE A 229 -20.95 -4.44 -6.34
N TRP A 230 -20.21 -4.42 -7.44
CA TRP A 230 -18.90 -5.05 -7.58
C TRP A 230 -17.81 -4.01 -7.40
N VAL A 231 -16.83 -4.29 -6.58
CA VAL A 231 -15.71 -3.37 -6.36
C VAL A 231 -14.46 -4.00 -6.91
N GLU A 232 -14.16 -3.72 -8.15
CA GLU A 232 -13.08 -4.36 -8.90
C GLU A 232 -11.83 -3.48 -9.01
N GLN A 233 -12.02 -2.17 -8.91
CA GLN A 233 -10.98 -1.19 -9.18
C GLN A 233 -10.83 -0.17 -8.05
N GLN A 234 -9.69 0.48 -8.06
CA GLN A 234 -9.38 1.60 -7.17
C GLN A 234 -8.60 2.67 -7.92
N ARG A 235 -8.97 3.92 -7.68
CA ARG A 235 -8.31 5.08 -8.27
C ARG A 235 -7.12 5.50 -7.42
N GLN A 236 -5.93 5.51 -7.99
CA GLN A 236 -4.67 5.81 -7.29
C GLN A 236 -3.96 7.00 -7.94
N ARG A 237 -3.41 7.87 -7.10
CA ARG A 237 -2.49 8.92 -7.54
C ARG A 237 -1.07 8.37 -7.49
N THR A 238 -0.35 8.54 -8.60
CA THR A 238 1.08 8.22 -8.73
C THR A 238 1.85 9.48 -9.15
N SER A 239 3.17 9.38 -9.20
CA SER A 239 4.03 10.43 -9.73
C SER A 239 3.75 10.76 -11.21
N ALA A 240 3.29 9.77 -11.98
CA ALA A 240 2.92 9.90 -13.39
C ALA A 240 1.48 10.40 -13.61
N GLY A 241 0.69 10.58 -12.56
CA GLY A 241 -0.71 10.99 -12.67
C GLY A 241 -1.66 10.11 -11.85
N THR A 242 -2.95 10.19 -12.18
CA THR A 242 -3.99 9.35 -11.55
C THR A 242 -4.33 8.21 -12.50
N ILE A 243 -4.28 6.98 -11.99
CA ILE A 243 -4.56 5.74 -12.70
C ILE A 243 -5.62 4.92 -11.96
N ASP A 244 -6.38 4.14 -12.69
CA ASP A 244 -7.25 3.13 -12.14
C ASP A 244 -6.54 1.78 -12.18
N VAL A 245 -6.60 1.06 -11.06
CA VAL A 245 -5.87 -0.19 -10.87
C VAL A 245 -6.82 -1.22 -10.31
N GLU A 246 -6.80 -2.43 -10.86
CA GLU A 246 -7.56 -3.55 -10.32
C GLU A 246 -7.17 -3.88 -8.88
N LEU A 247 -8.12 -4.42 -8.14
CA LEU A 247 -7.89 -4.90 -6.79
C LEU A 247 -7.06 -6.19 -6.80
N LYS A 248 -6.07 -6.24 -5.89
CA LYS A 248 -5.04 -7.29 -5.89
C LYS A 248 -5.53 -8.67 -5.42
N THR A 249 -6.68 -8.76 -4.76
CA THR A 249 -7.13 -10.02 -4.16
C THR A 249 -8.59 -10.31 -4.51
N GLU A 250 -8.92 -11.55 -4.76
CA GLU A 250 -10.29 -12.01 -5.02
C GLU A 250 -11.26 -11.64 -3.88
N THR A 251 -10.79 -11.73 -2.64
CA THR A 251 -11.58 -11.29 -1.48
C THR A 251 -11.97 -9.80 -1.55
N SER A 252 -11.17 -8.98 -2.23
CA SER A 252 -11.47 -7.56 -2.42
C SER A 252 -12.43 -7.30 -3.59
N LYS A 253 -12.60 -8.25 -4.51
CA LYS A 253 -13.51 -8.18 -5.67
C LYS A 253 -14.90 -8.75 -5.39
N ALA A 254 -15.14 -9.32 -4.20
CA ALA A 254 -16.43 -9.92 -3.86
C ALA A 254 -17.57 -8.91 -3.98
N PRO A 255 -18.73 -9.31 -4.57
CA PRO A 255 -19.91 -8.46 -4.66
C PRO A 255 -20.45 -8.12 -3.27
N LEU A 256 -21.00 -6.93 -3.14
CA LEU A 256 -21.65 -6.46 -1.92
C LEU A 256 -23.12 -6.12 -2.20
N PRO A 257 -24.03 -6.42 -1.26
CA PRO A 257 -25.41 -5.94 -1.36
C PRO A 257 -25.42 -4.41 -1.26
N LEU A 258 -26.10 -3.75 -2.19
CA LEU A 258 -26.24 -2.31 -2.20
C LEU A 258 -27.45 -1.90 -1.33
N PRO A 259 -27.25 -1.16 -0.22
CA PRO A 259 -28.34 -0.74 0.64
C PRO A 259 -29.39 0.08 -0.10
N ALA A 260 -30.68 -0.15 0.18
CA ALA A 260 -31.79 0.52 -0.49
C ALA A 260 -31.66 2.05 -0.49
N GLN A 261 -31.15 2.64 0.59
CA GLN A 261 -30.94 4.09 0.72
C GLN A 261 -29.86 4.66 -0.24
N CYS A 262 -29.06 3.80 -0.88
CA CYS A 262 -28.08 4.23 -1.90
C CYS A 262 -28.70 4.37 -3.29
N ILE A 263 -29.83 3.71 -3.58
CA ILE A 263 -30.41 3.61 -4.93
C ILE A 263 -30.83 4.97 -5.49
N ALA A 264 -31.73 5.68 -4.79
CA ALA A 264 -32.21 6.98 -5.25
C ALA A 264 -31.06 8.02 -5.38
N PRO A 265 -30.11 8.13 -4.43
CA PRO A 265 -28.96 9.01 -4.58
C PRO A 265 -28.03 8.64 -5.75
N LEU A 266 -27.86 7.36 -6.07
CA LEU A 266 -27.06 6.93 -7.23
C LEU A 266 -27.79 7.23 -8.54
N ARG A 267 -29.11 6.98 -8.63
CA ARG A 267 -29.92 7.38 -9.79
C ARG A 267 -29.84 8.88 -10.03
N TRP A 268 -29.94 9.66 -8.96
CA TRP A 268 -29.77 11.13 -9.02
C TRP A 268 -28.38 11.50 -9.55
N THR A 269 -27.32 10.81 -9.11
CA THR A 269 -25.95 11.06 -9.59
C THR A 269 -25.85 10.84 -11.09
N ARG A 270 -26.47 9.79 -11.64
CA ARG A 270 -26.50 9.51 -13.07
C ARG A 270 -27.23 10.59 -13.86
N MET A 271 -28.41 10.99 -13.38
CA MET A 271 -29.20 12.07 -13.98
C MET A 271 -28.45 13.40 -13.93
N ARG A 272 -27.87 13.75 -12.77
CA ARG A 272 -27.07 14.97 -12.60
C ARG A 272 -25.89 15.03 -13.57
N THR A 273 -25.20 13.91 -13.79
CA THR A 273 -24.07 13.86 -14.74
C THR A 273 -24.54 14.15 -16.17
N ALA A 274 -25.66 13.55 -16.58
CA ALA A 274 -26.25 13.83 -17.89
C ALA A 274 -26.65 15.32 -18.05
N MET A 275 -27.30 15.89 -17.05
CA MET A 275 -27.68 17.33 -17.05
C MET A 275 -26.46 18.25 -17.12
N LEU A 276 -25.36 17.92 -16.44
CA LEU A 276 -24.12 18.70 -16.49
C LEU A 276 -23.45 18.64 -17.86
N ARG A 277 -23.47 17.47 -18.51
CA ARG A 277 -22.97 17.28 -19.87
C ARG A 277 -23.77 18.14 -20.86
N GLU A 278 -25.09 17.97 -20.88
CA GLU A 278 -25.99 18.76 -21.74
C GLU A 278 -25.82 20.26 -21.53
N ARG A 279 -25.70 20.70 -20.28
CA ARG A 279 -25.43 22.12 -19.96
C ARG A 279 -24.08 22.60 -20.51
N ALA A 280 -23.04 21.76 -20.45
CA ALA A 280 -21.72 22.10 -20.99
C ALA A 280 -21.78 22.25 -22.50
N GLU A 281 -22.46 21.33 -23.19
CA GLU A 281 -22.71 21.34 -24.63
C GLU A 281 -23.46 22.61 -25.05
N ARG A 282 -24.58 22.95 -24.39
CA ARG A 282 -25.37 24.18 -24.66
C ARG A 282 -24.58 25.47 -24.45
N LEU A 283 -23.62 25.46 -23.53
CA LEU A 283 -22.79 26.63 -23.22
C LEU A 283 -21.46 26.66 -23.99
N GLY A 284 -21.25 25.74 -24.94
CA GLY A 284 -19.97 25.61 -25.68
C GLY A 284 -18.76 25.34 -24.78
N ARG A 285 -18.97 24.75 -23.60
CA ARG A 285 -17.90 24.42 -22.65
C ARG A 285 -17.36 23.05 -22.90
N VAL A 286 -16.05 22.88 -22.68
CA VAL A 286 -15.39 21.57 -22.79
C VAL A 286 -15.94 20.63 -21.72
N TRP A 287 -16.48 19.51 -22.15
CA TRP A 287 -16.82 18.37 -21.32
C TRP A 287 -15.78 17.28 -21.52
N PHE A 288 -15.29 16.69 -20.43
CA PHE A 288 -14.40 15.56 -20.50
C PHE A 288 -15.25 14.27 -20.66
N GLU A 289 -15.13 13.63 -21.81
CA GLU A 289 -15.73 12.31 -22.03
C GLU A 289 -14.91 11.27 -21.25
N ASP A 290 -15.56 10.66 -20.30
CA ASP A 290 -14.97 9.60 -19.48
C ASP A 290 -15.22 8.23 -20.13
N PRO A 291 -14.23 7.63 -20.82
CA PRO A 291 -14.43 6.36 -21.53
C PRO A 291 -14.64 5.18 -20.57
N GLU A 292 -14.28 5.36 -19.33
CA GLU A 292 -14.36 4.32 -18.30
C GLU A 292 -15.69 4.32 -17.55
N GLY A 293 -16.51 5.36 -17.72
CA GLY A 293 -17.85 5.45 -17.16
C GLY A 293 -17.90 5.51 -15.64
N HIS A 294 -17.02 6.30 -15.00
CA HIS A 294 -17.01 6.45 -13.54
C HIS A 294 -18.31 7.03 -13.00
N VAL A 295 -18.73 6.51 -11.86
CA VAL A 295 -19.95 6.98 -11.16
C VAL A 295 -19.82 8.40 -10.65
N PHE A 296 -18.66 8.75 -10.09
CA PHE A 296 -18.43 10.06 -9.51
C PHE A 296 -17.50 10.89 -10.38
N VAL A 297 -18.07 11.95 -10.96
CA VAL A 297 -17.35 12.89 -11.81
C VAL A 297 -17.44 14.32 -11.30
N THR A 298 -16.53 15.18 -11.74
CA THR A 298 -16.53 16.62 -11.47
C THR A 298 -17.59 17.35 -12.32
N ARG A 299 -17.69 18.67 -12.14
CA ARG A 299 -18.57 19.51 -12.97
C ARG A 299 -18.16 19.58 -14.45
N THR A 300 -16.97 19.13 -14.77
CA THR A 300 -16.41 19.10 -16.14
C THR A 300 -16.29 17.70 -16.72
N GLY A 301 -16.96 16.70 -16.13
CA GLY A 301 -16.94 15.30 -16.58
C GLY A 301 -15.73 14.49 -16.13
N ARG A 302 -14.69 15.10 -15.57
CA ARG A 302 -13.49 14.35 -15.16
C ARG A 302 -13.77 13.44 -13.96
N PRO A 303 -13.29 12.21 -13.96
CA PRO A 303 -13.43 11.30 -12.83
C PRO A 303 -12.93 11.90 -11.52
N LEU A 304 -13.67 11.65 -10.43
CA LEU A 304 -13.42 12.23 -9.12
C LEU A 304 -12.09 11.76 -8.55
N GLN A 305 -11.26 12.70 -8.13
CA GLN A 305 -9.98 12.41 -7.48
C GLN A 305 -10.16 12.11 -5.99
N THR A 306 -9.39 11.15 -5.48
CA THR A 306 -9.42 10.80 -4.05
C THR A 306 -9.11 11.98 -3.13
N ALA A 307 -8.24 12.90 -3.55
CA ALA A 307 -7.92 14.12 -2.81
C ALA A 307 -9.14 15.07 -2.74
N HIS A 308 -9.90 15.20 -3.83
CA HIS A 308 -11.09 16.06 -3.87
C HIS A 308 -12.16 15.55 -2.89
N LEU A 309 -12.46 14.25 -2.90
CA LEU A 309 -13.41 13.64 -1.97
C LEU A 309 -13.00 13.89 -0.50
N TYR A 310 -11.70 13.82 -0.21
CA TYR A 310 -11.17 14.14 1.12
C TYR A 310 -11.37 15.61 1.49
N ILE A 311 -11.10 16.54 0.59
CA ILE A 311 -11.31 17.98 0.82
C ILE A 311 -12.78 18.28 1.11
N VAL A 312 -13.71 17.70 0.32
CA VAL A 312 -15.16 17.84 0.54
C VAL A 312 -15.55 17.30 1.92
N MET A 313 -15.04 16.13 2.30
CA MET A 313 -15.27 15.54 3.62
C MET A 313 -14.79 16.46 4.74
N GLN A 314 -13.57 17.02 4.66
CA GLN A 314 -13.03 17.93 5.67
C GLN A 314 -13.83 19.24 5.77
N ARG A 315 -14.35 19.72 4.64
CA ARG A 315 -15.25 20.90 4.62
C ARG A 315 -16.54 20.62 5.40
N ILE A 316 -17.19 19.47 5.18
CA ILE A 316 -18.40 19.07 5.90
C ILE A 316 -18.12 18.96 7.40
N ILE A 317 -17.04 18.27 7.78
CA ILE A 317 -16.61 18.10 9.17
C ILE A 317 -16.43 19.45 9.87
N ARG A 318 -15.83 20.42 9.19
CA ARG A 318 -15.60 21.75 9.72
C ARG A 318 -16.91 22.52 9.91
N ILE A 319 -17.80 22.48 8.93
CA ILE A 319 -19.09 23.19 8.98
C ILE A 319 -19.96 22.65 10.12
N GLU A 320 -19.98 21.34 10.31
CA GLU A 320 -20.83 20.69 11.32
C GLU A 320 -20.15 20.54 12.70
N GLY A 321 -18.93 21.05 12.86
CA GLY A 321 -18.19 20.94 14.12
C GLY A 321 -17.92 19.50 14.55
N LEU A 322 -17.84 18.55 13.60
CA LEU A 322 -17.54 17.15 13.90
C LEU A 322 -16.05 16.98 14.18
N GLY A 323 -15.70 16.06 15.08
CA GLY A 323 -14.31 15.78 15.43
C GLY A 323 -13.47 15.33 14.22
N LYS A 324 -12.14 15.54 14.31
CA LYS A 324 -11.20 15.15 13.24
C LYS A 324 -11.42 13.69 12.79
N MET A 325 -11.62 13.49 11.50
CA MET A 325 -11.85 12.20 10.88
C MET A 325 -11.18 12.14 9.49
N ASN A 326 -10.80 10.93 9.08
CA ASN A 326 -10.31 10.67 7.74
C ASN A 326 -11.13 9.53 7.09
N PRO A 327 -11.05 9.31 5.77
CA PRO A 327 -11.85 8.28 5.09
C PRO A 327 -11.61 6.85 5.58
N LYS A 328 -10.41 6.56 6.11
CA LYS A 328 -10.13 5.28 6.75
C LYS A 328 -10.90 5.12 8.07
N GLY A 329 -11.07 6.24 8.80
CA GLY A 329 -11.87 6.28 10.02
C GLY A 329 -13.35 6.04 9.74
N LEU A 330 -13.94 6.53 8.62
CA LEU A 330 -15.31 6.20 8.23
C LEU A 330 -15.51 4.70 8.02
N ARG A 331 -14.56 4.04 7.36
CA ARG A 331 -14.57 2.58 7.21
C ARG A 331 -14.47 1.86 8.57
N LYS A 332 -13.64 2.39 9.49
CA LYS A 332 -13.56 1.89 10.87
C LYS A 332 -14.89 2.08 11.59
N SER A 333 -15.54 3.25 11.43
CA SER A 333 -16.87 3.50 11.99
C SER A 333 -17.90 2.50 11.48
N CYS A 334 -17.91 2.19 10.17
CA CYS A 334 -18.76 1.12 9.63
C CYS A 334 -18.51 -0.21 10.36
N GLY A 335 -17.24 -0.61 10.52
CA GLY A 335 -16.89 -1.83 11.25
C GLY A 335 -17.35 -1.81 12.72
N THR A 336 -17.09 -0.71 13.44
CA THR A 336 -17.49 -0.55 14.84
C THR A 336 -19.01 -0.59 15.00
N LEU A 337 -19.76 0.05 14.09
CA LEU A 337 -21.23 -0.01 14.12
C LEU A 337 -21.76 -1.43 13.88
N LEU A 338 -21.15 -2.18 12.96
CA LEU A 338 -21.50 -3.60 12.74
C LEU A 338 -21.21 -4.45 13.98
N VAL A 339 -20.12 -4.17 14.69
CA VAL A 339 -19.81 -4.83 15.98
C VAL A 339 -20.86 -4.50 17.02
N HIS A 340 -21.26 -3.25 17.18
CA HIS A 340 -22.34 -2.85 18.11
C HIS A 340 -23.68 -3.49 17.76
N LEU A 341 -23.92 -3.78 16.48
CA LEU A 341 -25.07 -4.57 16.02
C LEU A 341 -24.89 -6.07 16.23
N ARG A 342 -23.83 -6.50 16.91
CA ARG A 342 -23.49 -7.92 17.20
C ARG A 342 -23.37 -8.79 15.94
N VAL A 343 -22.97 -8.18 14.81
CA VAL A 343 -22.75 -8.92 13.56
C VAL A 343 -21.51 -9.79 13.71
N HIS A 344 -21.64 -11.07 13.36
CA HIS A 344 -20.54 -12.03 13.50
C HIS A 344 -19.25 -11.59 12.77
N PRO A 345 -18.05 -11.76 13.35
CA PRO A 345 -16.77 -11.28 12.79
C PRO A 345 -16.50 -11.70 11.34
N ARG A 346 -16.90 -12.90 10.93
CA ARG A 346 -16.80 -13.38 9.55
C ARG A 346 -17.61 -12.51 8.57
N ILE A 347 -18.81 -12.08 8.96
CA ILE A 347 -19.69 -11.23 8.14
C ILE A 347 -19.09 -9.82 8.05
N VAL A 348 -18.62 -9.26 9.18
CA VAL A 348 -17.93 -7.96 9.19
C VAL A 348 -16.67 -8.00 8.31
N LYS A 349 -15.88 -9.09 8.38
CA LYS A 349 -14.75 -9.31 7.50
C LYS A 349 -15.17 -9.31 6.02
N ALA A 350 -16.26 -9.97 5.67
CA ALA A 350 -16.78 -10.04 4.30
C ALA A 350 -17.25 -8.66 3.81
N ILE A 351 -18.06 -7.93 4.59
CA ILE A 351 -18.54 -6.57 4.25
C ILE A 351 -17.36 -5.62 4.05
N LEU A 352 -16.42 -5.61 4.99
CA LEU A 352 -15.24 -4.75 4.91
C LEU A 352 -14.19 -5.27 3.92
N ARG A 353 -14.30 -6.50 3.44
CA ARG A 353 -13.33 -7.15 2.52
C ARG A 353 -11.91 -7.07 3.06
N HIS A 354 -11.74 -7.50 4.34
CA HIS A 354 -10.44 -7.62 4.96
C HIS A 354 -9.77 -8.94 4.54
N SER A 355 -8.53 -8.87 4.06
CA SER A 355 -7.76 -10.06 3.71
C SER A 355 -7.45 -10.93 4.94
N ARG A 356 -7.19 -10.29 6.09
CA ARG A 356 -6.89 -10.97 7.36
C ARG A 356 -8.00 -10.76 8.38
N ILE A 357 -8.41 -11.82 9.06
CA ILE A 357 -9.40 -11.74 10.14
C ILE A 357 -8.89 -10.90 11.32
N ALA A 358 -7.59 -10.93 11.61
CA ALA A 358 -6.97 -10.12 12.66
C ALA A 358 -7.32 -8.63 12.55
N THR A 359 -7.34 -8.07 11.31
CA THR A 359 -7.74 -6.66 11.11
C THR A 359 -9.20 -6.39 11.52
N THR A 360 -10.07 -7.39 11.43
CA THR A 360 -11.45 -7.28 11.91
C THR A 360 -11.49 -7.46 13.42
N MET A 361 -10.72 -8.41 13.96
CA MET A 361 -10.64 -8.64 15.41
C MET A 361 -10.08 -7.44 16.17
N ASP A 362 -9.18 -6.65 15.58
CA ASP A 362 -8.72 -5.38 16.17
C ASP A 362 -9.88 -4.41 16.42
N ILE A 363 -10.91 -4.40 15.55
CA ILE A 363 -12.13 -3.57 15.74
C ILE A 363 -12.98 -4.12 16.90
N TYR A 364 -13.10 -5.44 17.00
CA TYR A 364 -13.83 -6.08 18.11
C TYR A 364 -13.15 -5.85 19.46
N ALA A 365 -11.82 -5.95 19.51
CA ALA A 365 -11.06 -5.77 20.74
C ALA A 365 -11.25 -4.37 21.35
N GLU A 366 -11.46 -3.34 20.53
CA GLU A 366 -11.75 -1.97 21.00
C GLU A 366 -13.20 -1.78 21.48
N ALA A 367 -14.12 -2.67 21.08
CA ALA A 367 -15.57 -2.53 21.33
C ALA A 367 -16.09 -3.40 22.53
N LEU A 368 -15.26 -4.33 23.02
CA LEU A 368 -15.75 -5.47 23.83
C LEU A 368 -15.76 -5.28 25.35
N ASP A 369 -15.32 -4.17 25.95
CA ASP A 369 -15.29 -4.06 27.42
C ASP A 369 -16.68 -4.22 28.11
N PRO A 370 -17.78 -3.59 27.64
CA PRO A 370 -19.12 -3.84 28.18
C PRO A 370 -19.68 -5.22 27.85
N ASP A 371 -19.40 -5.74 26.64
CA ASP A 371 -19.95 -7.00 26.13
C ASP A 371 -19.36 -8.22 26.83
N VAL A 372 -18.13 -8.14 27.35
CA VAL A 372 -17.49 -9.22 28.13
C VAL A 372 -18.27 -9.44 29.46
N ILE A 373 -18.61 -8.36 30.15
CA ILE A 373 -19.38 -8.43 31.43
C ILE A 373 -20.76 -9.03 31.18
N GLU A 374 -21.42 -8.58 30.11
CA GLU A 374 -22.75 -9.11 29.75
C GLU A 374 -22.70 -10.59 29.36
N ALA A 375 -21.71 -11.00 28.55
CA ALA A 375 -21.53 -12.38 28.10
C ALA A 375 -21.25 -13.32 29.29
N VAL A 376 -20.37 -12.91 30.20
CA VAL A 376 -20.13 -13.68 31.44
C VAL A 376 -21.38 -13.74 32.31
N GLY A 377 -22.12 -12.64 32.40
CA GLY A 377 -23.42 -12.63 33.14
C GLY A 377 -24.48 -13.50 32.45
N GLN A 378 -24.53 -13.61 31.15
CA GLN A 378 -25.41 -14.51 30.40
C GLN A 378 -25.02 -15.98 30.65
N LEU A 379 -23.72 -16.29 30.62
CA LEU A 379 -23.21 -17.63 30.91
C LEU A 379 -23.55 -18.04 32.37
N ASP A 380 -23.34 -17.14 33.33
CA ASP A 380 -23.67 -17.36 34.74
C ASP A 380 -25.17 -17.64 34.91
N ARG A 381 -26.03 -16.86 34.26
CA ARG A 381 -27.49 -17.10 34.29
C ARG A 381 -27.88 -18.44 33.66
N LEU A 382 -27.27 -18.81 32.53
CA LEU A 382 -27.51 -20.08 31.86
C LEU A 382 -27.15 -21.26 32.75
N LEU A 383 -25.96 -21.21 33.37
CA LEU A 383 -25.44 -22.28 34.20
C LEU A 383 -26.18 -22.40 35.57
N ARG A 384 -26.90 -21.36 36.01
CA ARG A 384 -27.74 -21.39 37.22
C ARG A 384 -29.14 -21.96 36.97
N GLN A 385 -29.52 -22.29 35.73
CA GLN A 385 -30.84 -22.85 35.38
C GLN A 385 -30.75 -24.34 35.03
N PRO A 386 -30.81 -25.26 36.01
CA PRO A 386 -30.66 -26.71 35.79
C PRO A 386 -31.67 -27.31 34.82
N ALA A 387 -32.90 -26.73 34.76
CA ALA A 387 -33.96 -27.20 33.86
C ALA A 387 -33.57 -26.98 32.37
N ARG A 388 -32.93 -25.87 32.04
CA ARG A 388 -32.54 -25.52 30.67
C ARG A 388 -31.33 -26.31 30.20
N ILE A 389 -30.48 -26.77 31.12
CA ILE A 389 -29.35 -27.67 30.80
C ILE A 389 -29.90 -29.01 30.35
N ARG A 390 -30.95 -29.56 31.04
CA ARG A 390 -31.60 -30.80 30.63
C ARG A 390 -32.31 -30.72 29.26
N GLU A 391 -32.88 -29.56 28.92
CA GLU A 391 -33.44 -29.31 27.56
C GLU A 391 -32.36 -29.32 26.48
N LEU A 392 -31.19 -28.74 26.74
CA LEU A 392 -30.07 -28.75 25.84
C LEU A 392 -29.44 -30.13 25.66
N GLU A 393 -29.37 -30.91 26.75
CA GLU A 393 -28.92 -32.32 26.71
C GLU A 393 -29.92 -33.21 25.94
N ALA A 394 -31.22 -32.97 26.07
CA ALA A 394 -32.24 -33.68 25.32
C ALA A 394 -32.25 -33.33 23.83
N SER A 395 -31.85 -32.10 23.45
CA SER A 395 -31.76 -31.65 22.05
C SER A 395 -30.43 -32.02 21.36
N HIS A 396 -29.40 -32.43 22.11
CA HIS A 396 -28.12 -32.88 21.62
C HIS A 396 -27.70 -34.18 22.33
N PRO A 397 -28.32 -35.32 22.00
CA PRO A 397 -27.88 -36.59 22.59
C PRO A 397 -26.42 -36.85 22.24
N ALA A 398 -25.63 -37.25 23.23
CA ALA A 398 -24.22 -37.61 23.04
C ALA A 398 -24.12 -38.69 21.96
N PRO A 399 -23.11 -38.66 21.11
CA PRO A 399 -22.89 -39.75 20.15
C PRO A 399 -22.76 -41.07 20.92
N PRO A 400 -23.34 -42.17 20.38
CA PRO A 400 -23.19 -43.46 21.00
C PRO A 400 -21.69 -43.78 21.17
N GLY A 401 -21.31 -44.06 22.42
CA GLY A 401 -19.94 -44.42 22.73
C GLY A 401 -19.55 -45.71 22.02
N ASP A 402 -18.33 -45.72 21.46
CA ASP A 402 -17.64 -46.91 20.98
C ASP A 402 -17.27 -47.86 22.14
#